data_f2dd22ee1cc5bbbf4a2ec33a51f28c24
#
_entry.id   f2dd22ee1cc5bbbf4a2ec33a51f28c24
#
_cell.length_a   1.000
_cell.length_b   1.000
_cell.length_c   1.000
_cell.angle_alpha   90.00
_cell.angle_beta   90.00
_cell.angle_gamma   90.00
#
_symmetry.space_group_name_H-M   'P 1'
#
loop_
_entity.id
_entity.type
_entity.pdbx_description
1 polymer ?
#
loop_
_entity_poly.entity_id
_entity_poly.type
_entity_poly.pdbx_seq_one_letter_code
_entity_poly.pdbx_strand_id
1 'polypeptide(L)'
;MAKKKIKGTRILAAILTAAMVFTSTPYTALAAESEAGYVTVQNEIEQTGQGEDVSGNAGDVSGGSSDNGENGDVSGGTGDVSDNNGGTGETGDVSDGDGETGDVSGSDSEVSVSGNDIAVYGVATTATGTLTVEGNNGSYSYDAENDVITVKNGANLTFHSVDGYGAENPSQTRIYVEKDAKATLILDGVYINVSDKAASPLEIAEDSTGAVSVVLKGSNALTAGEKAAGIQKNGTADGTLTISGSGALTAQGGKYGAGIGSGYEKAGSNISISGGEVTATGGYGGAGIGGGMYGAGSSITISGGTVTTTGGNGGAGIGSGYHESASNITISGGTVIAKGGYNGAGIGGGKSGAGNNIRISGGTVTATEGSRAAGIG
;
A
#
# COMPACT_ATOMS: atom_id res chain seq x y z
N MET A 1 -16.20 -53.19 -21.43
CA MET A 1 -15.82 -52.16 -20.44
C MET A 1 -14.31 -51.92 -20.51
N ALA A 2 -13.88 -50.91 -21.20
CA ALA A 2 -12.44 -50.64 -21.40
C ALA A 2 -12.02 -49.46 -20.49
N LYS A 3 -11.12 -49.73 -19.56
CA LYS A 3 -10.51 -48.73 -18.68
C LYS A 3 -9.47 -47.93 -19.43
N LYS A 4 -9.70 -46.64 -19.60
CA LYS A 4 -8.78 -45.68 -20.22
C LYS A 4 -7.73 -45.23 -19.19
N LYS A 5 -6.48 -45.66 -19.41
CA LYS A 5 -5.33 -45.26 -18.62
C LYS A 5 -4.80 -43.94 -19.20
N ILE A 6 -4.88 -42.86 -18.42
CA ILE A 6 -4.31 -41.55 -18.79
C ILE A 6 -2.85 -41.53 -18.30
N LYS A 7 -1.91 -41.40 -19.25
CA LYS A 7 -0.47 -41.33 -19.00
C LYS A 7 -0.11 -39.93 -18.50
N GLY A 8 0.34 -39.81 -17.27
CA GLY A 8 0.98 -38.63 -16.71
C GLY A 8 2.43 -38.48 -17.18
N THR A 9 2.68 -37.87 -18.33
CA THR A 9 4.06 -37.68 -18.83
C THR A 9 4.27 -36.30 -19.47
N ARG A 10 3.41 -35.30 -19.20
CA ARG A 10 3.54 -33.97 -19.80
C ARG A 10 3.71 -32.81 -18.81
N ILE A 11 3.79 -33.05 -17.51
CA ILE A 11 3.95 -31.98 -16.50
C ILE A 11 5.42 -31.76 -16.09
N LEU A 12 6.32 -32.71 -16.38
CA LEU A 12 7.72 -32.61 -15.98
C LEU A 12 8.61 -31.77 -16.93
N ALA A 13 8.12 -31.41 -18.11
CA ALA A 13 8.88 -30.63 -19.10
C ALA A 13 8.76 -29.10 -18.98
N ALA A 14 7.79 -28.59 -18.24
CA ALA A 14 7.55 -27.15 -18.11
C ALA A 14 8.34 -26.49 -16.95
N ILE A 15 8.80 -27.27 -15.99
CA ILE A 15 9.54 -26.75 -14.81
C ILE A 15 11.05 -26.61 -15.09
N LEU A 16 11.60 -27.29 -16.10
CA LEU A 16 13.04 -27.27 -16.38
C LEU A 16 13.51 -26.13 -17.31
N THR A 17 12.58 -25.36 -17.89
CA THR A 17 12.94 -24.28 -18.83
C THR A 17 13.01 -22.89 -18.18
N ALA A 18 12.55 -22.71 -16.93
CA ALA A 18 12.66 -21.44 -16.21
C ALA A 18 13.96 -21.25 -15.41
N ALA A 19 14.83 -22.29 -15.32
CA ALA A 19 16.04 -22.26 -14.50
C ALA A 19 17.32 -21.86 -15.26
N MET A 20 17.25 -21.40 -16.53
CA MET A 20 18.45 -21.16 -17.35
C MET A 20 18.71 -19.70 -17.76
N VAL A 21 18.33 -18.72 -16.97
CA VAL A 21 18.74 -17.33 -17.26
C VAL A 21 19.21 -16.61 -15.98
N PHE A 22 20.20 -17.18 -15.27
CA PHE A 22 21.07 -16.35 -14.42
C PHE A 22 22.48 -16.94 -14.43
N THR A 23 23.37 -16.24 -15.12
CA THR A 23 24.80 -16.53 -15.19
C THR A 23 25.52 -16.06 -13.94
N SER A 24 26.44 -16.91 -13.47
CA SER A 24 27.62 -16.62 -12.66
C SER A 24 27.48 -16.54 -11.12
N THR A 25 26.96 -17.60 -10.50
CA THR A 25 27.45 -18.08 -9.19
C THR A 25 27.03 -19.53 -9.02
N PRO A 26 27.83 -20.42 -8.42
CA PRO A 26 27.44 -21.81 -8.25
C PRO A 26 26.41 -21.94 -7.12
N TYR A 27 25.16 -22.16 -7.49
CA TYR A 27 24.11 -22.54 -6.56
C TYR A 27 23.96 -24.05 -6.53
N THR A 28 24.17 -24.66 -5.37
CA THR A 28 23.68 -26.00 -5.10
C THR A 28 22.30 -25.87 -4.47
N ALA A 29 21.25 -26.15 -5.22
CA ALA A 29 19.90 -26.25 -4.69
C ALA A 29 19.66 -27.66 -4.16
N LEU A 30 19.40 -27.80 -2.87
CA LEU A 30 18.85 -28.98 -2.26
C LEU A 30 17.35 -28.84 -2.18
N ALA A 31 16.61 -29.59 -2.98
CA ALA A 31 15.17 -29.63 -2.91
C ALA A 31 14.73 -30.72 -1.94
N ALA A 32 14.05 -30.35 -0.87
CA ALA A 32 13.33 -31.30 -0.02
C ALA A 32 11.85 -31.24 -0.36
N GLU A 33 11.27 -32.36 -0.77
CA GLU A 33 9.81 -32.46 -0.96
C GLU A 33 9.13 -32.67 0.40
N SER A 34 8.22 -31.79 0.79
CA SER A 34 7.29 -32.02 1.89
C SER A 34 5.97 -32.59 1.36
N GLU A 35 5.28 -33.39 2.15
CA GLU A 35 4.00 -34.03 1.77
C GLU A 35 2.88 -33.05 1.39
N ALA A 36 3.09 -31.74 1.51
CA ALA A 36 2.14 -30.67 1.13
C ALA A 36 2.45 -29.99 -0.21
N GLY A 37 3.48 -30.44 -0.96
CA GLY A 37 3.74 -29.94 -2.33
C GLY A 37 4.44 -28.56 -2.42
N TYR A 38 5.05 -28.08 -1.34
CA TYR A 38 5.84 -26.84 -1.35
C TYR A 38 7.33 -27.11 -1.45
N VAL A 39 8.04 -26.31 -2.24
CA VAL A 39 9.51 -26.36 -2.37
C VAL A 39 10.09 -25.23 -1.53
N THR A 40 10.88 -25.58 -0.51
CA THR A 40 11.62 -24.59 0.30
C THR A 40 13.06 -24.51 -0.19
N VAL A 41 13.50 -23.33 -0.61
CA VAL A 41 14.90 -23.07 -0.98
C VAL A 41 15.61 -22.45 0.22
N GLN A 42 16.62 -23.14 0.74
CA GLN A 42 17.52 -22.60 1.77
C GLN A 42 18.83 -22.15 1.15
N ASN A 43 19.23 -20.92 1.44
CA ASN A 43 20.53 -20.37 1.07
C ASN A 43 21.51 -20.59 2.23
N GLU A 44 22.52 -21.43 2.04
CA GLU A 44 23.68 -21.45 2.93
C GLU A 44 24.74 -20.48 2.41
N ILE A 45 25.12 -19.51 3.27
CA ILE A 45 26.27 -18.64 3.03
C ILE A 45 27.46 -19.25 3.79
N GLU A 46 28.37 -19.90 3.07
CA GLU A 46 29.67 -20.24 3.63
C GLU A 46 30.57 -19.01 3.68
N GLN A 47 30.88 -18.55 4.88
CA GLN A 47 31.99 -17.63 5.11
C GLN A 47 33.30 -18.41 5.15
N THR A 48 34.07 -18.36 4.09
CA THR A 48 35.48 -18.72 4.13
C THR A 48 36.27 -17.54 4.66
N GLY A 49 36.59 -17.57 5.95
CA GLY A 49 37.57 -16.71 6.55
C GLY A 49 38.97 -17.25 6.33
N GLN A 50 39.77 -16.58 5.55
CA GLN A 50 41.24 -16.72 5.65
C GLN A 50 41.78 -15.43 6.24
N GLY A 51 42.31 -15.55 7.47
CA GLY A 51 43.15 -14.56 8.08
C GLY A 51 44.56 -14.60 7.49
N GLU A 52 45.05 -13.46 7.07
CA GLU A 52 46.49 -13.26 6.96
C GLU A 52 46.92 -12.18 7.95
N ASP A 53 47.79 -12.62 8.87
CA ASP A 53 48.58 -11.81 9.76
C ASP A 53 49.58 -10.99 8.95
N VAL A 54 49.60 -9.68 9.11
CA VAL A 54 50.78 -8.85 8.81
C VAL A 54 51.10 -7.94 9.97
N SER A 55 52.09 -8.37 10.72
CA SER A 55 52.83 -7.53 11.67
C SER A 55 53.70 -6.51 10.93
N GLY A 56 53.76 -5.30 11.43
CA GLY A 56 54.87 -4.42 11.02
C GLY A 56 54.71 -2.92 11.26
N ASN A 57 55.17 -2.54 12.41
CA ASN A 57 56.08 -1.43 12.68
C ASN A 57 55.59 0.01 12.81
N ALA A 58 56.03 0.55 13.95
CA ALA A 58 55.92 1.89 14.47
C ALA A 58 56.52 2.98 13.57
N GLY A 59 55.94 4.15 13.65
CA GLY A 59 56.53 5.40 13.17
C GLY A 59 55.90 6.59 13.88
N ASP A 60 56.61 7.01 14.89
CA ASP A 60 56.50 8.20 15.70
C ASP A 60 56.69 9.46 14.84
N VAL A 61 55.85 10.48 14.93
CA VAL A 61 56.26 11.89 14.84
C VAL A 61 55.31 12.83 15.57
N SER A 62 55.89 13.48 16.48
CA SER A 62 55.49 14.58 17.34
C SER A 62 55.06 15.87 16.63
N GLY A 63 54.23 16.66 17.30
CA GLY A 63 54.47 18.10 17.27
C GLY A 63 53.27 19.04 17.16
N GLY A 64 53.02 19.78 18.21
CA GLY A 64 52.74 21.20 18.24
C GLY A 64 51.31 21.65 18.45
N SER A 65 50.94 21.90 19.67
CA SER A 65 50.91 23.22 20.39
C SER A 65 50.05 24.34 19.79
N SER A 66 49.10 24.77 20.51
CA SER A 66 48.77 26.02 21.21
C SER A 66 47.31 26.41 21.01
N ASP A 67 46.57 26.55 22.02
CA ASP A 67 46.44 27.58 23.08
C ASP A 67 45.17 28.42 22.94
N ASN A 68 44.59 28.67 24.11
CA ASN A 68 43.68 29.76 24.57
C ASN A 68 42.21 29.67 24.17
N GLY A 69 41.29 29.84 25.07
CA GLY A 69 41.25 30.32 26.45
C GLY A 69 39.80 30.62 26.81
N GLU A 70 39.55 30.44 28.08
CA GLU A 70 38.70 31.21 29.00
C GLU A 70 37.17 31.18 28.83
N ASN A 71 36.52 30.69 29.80
CA ASN A 71 36.08 31.18 31.13
C ASN A 71 34.56 31.38 31.24
N GLY A 72 34.07 31.00 32.39
CA GLY A 72 32.88 31.50 33.07
C GLY A 72 31.86 30.43 33.44
N ASP A 73 31.95 29.82 34.52
CA ASP A 73 31.59 30.13 35.95
C ASP A 73 30.08 29.98 36.21
N VAL A 74 29.79 29.09 37.01
CA VAL A 74 29.47 28.89 38.44
C VAL A 74 27.99 28.78 38.83
N SER A 75 27.78 27.87 39.77
CA SER A 75 26.76 27.72 40.83
C SER A 75 25.51 26.90 40.45
N GLY A 76 25.08 25.94 41.23
CA GLY A 76 25.33 25.56 42.61
C GLY A 76 24.02 25.11 43.22
N GLY A 77 24.02 24.07 44.05
CA GLY A 77 22.90 23.72 44.93
C GLY A 77 22.48 22.25 44.84
N THR A 78 23.07 21.40 45.57
CA THR A 78 22.95 20.83 46.93
C THR A 78 21.55 20.37 47.34
N GLY A 79 21.55 19.15 47.84
CA GLY A 79 20.62 18.61 48.81
C GLY A 79 19.88 17.37 48.34
N ASP A 80 19.79 16.34 48.94
CA ASP A 80 20.36 15.65 50.07
C ASP A 80 19.69 14.29 50.16
N VAL A 81 20.42 13.35 50.53
CA VAL A 81 20.32 11.98 51.02
C VAL A 81 19.07 11.67 51.84
N SER A 82 18.54 10.48 51.72
CA SER A 82 18.40 9.54 52.87
C SER A 82 17.88 8.16 52.45
N ASP A 83 18.66 7.23 52.76
CA ASP A 83 18.63 5.89 53.30
C ASP A 83 17.27 5.35 53.80
N ASN A 84 17.00 4.08 53.52
CA ASN A 84 17.00 2.97 54.49
C ASN A 84 16.30 1.75 53.91
N ASN A 85 16.96 0.67 53.75
CA ASN A 85 17.28 -0.46 54.63
C ASN A 85 16.15 -1.50 54.73
N GLY A 86 16.56 -2.73 54.49
CA GLY A 86 16.19 -3.88 55.27
C GLY A 86 15.26 -4.92 54.66
N GLY A 87 15.83 -6.06 54.34
CA GLY A 87 15.64 -7.22 55.17
C GLY A 87 15.33 -8.50 54.39
N THR A 88 16.28 -9.41 54.35
CA THR A 88 16.19 -10.87 54.61
C THR A 88 15.03 -11.63 53.95
N GLY A 89 15.23 -12.61 53.06
CA GLY A 89 15.84 -13.90 53.31
C GLY A 89 14.78 -14.98 53.36
N GLU A 90 14.84 -15.96 52.52
CA GLU A 90 14.86 -17.38 52.91
C GLU A 90 14.71 -18.30 51.67
N THR A 91 15.49 -19.33 51.79
CA THR A 91 15.65 -20.52 50.94
C THR A 91 14.50 -21.52 51.11
N GLY A 92 14.27 -22.32 50.10
CA GLY A 92 13.45 -23.54 50.14
C GLY A 92 13.03 -23.94 48.74
N ASP A 93 13.46 -24.88 48.25
CA ASP A 93 13.75 -26.31 48.30
C ASP A 93 13.02 -26.99 47.11
N VAL A 94 13.73 -27.91 46.53
CA VAL A 94 13.42 -28.69 45.35
C VAL A 94 12.31 -29.72 45.61
N SER A 95 11.40 -29.96 44.71
CA SER A 95 10.82 -31.32 44.57
C SER A 95 10.40 -31.60 43.14
N ASP A 96 10.92 -32.72 42.68
CA ASP A 96 10.60 -33.43 41.44
C ASP A 96 9.12 -33.81 41.32
N GLY A 97 8.62 -33.82 40.10
CA GLY A 97 7.30 -34.36 39.82
C GLY A 97 7.07 -34.53 38.32
N ASP A 98 7.02 -35.78 37.95
CA ASP A 98 6.89 -36.38 36.63
C ASP A 98 5.71 -35.88 35.76
N GLY A 99 5.99 -35.77 34.47
CA GLY A 99 5.26 -36.28 33.33
C GLY A 99 3.82 -35.87 33.11
N GLU A 100 3.59 -35.12 32.03
CA GLU A 100 2.52 -35.44 31.08
C GLU A 100 2.75 -34.72 29.74
N THR A 101 2.69 -35.50 28.68
CA THR A 101 2.74 -35.12 27.28
C THR A 101 1.51 -34.25 26.94
N GLY A 102 1.73 -32.99 26.64
CA GLY A 102 0.71 -32.07 26.12
C GLY A 102 1.16 -31.54 24.76
N ASP A 103 0.35 -31.84 23.80
CA ASP A 103 0.31 -31.40 22.41
C ASP A 103 0.62 -29.90 22.26
N VAL A 104 1.68 -29.54 21.57
CA VAL A 104 2.02 -28.13 21.27
C VAL A 104 1.71 -27.87 19.80
N SER A 105 0.52 -27.37 19.57
CA SER A 105 0.18 -26.64 18.37
C SER A 105 1.03 -25.37 18.29
N GLY A 106 1.68 -25.19 17.13
CA GLY A 106 2.70 -24.21 16.90
C GLY A 106 2.37 -22.77 17.19
N SER A 107 3.33 -22.08 17.75
CA SER A 107 3.40 -20.63 17.70
C SER A 107 4.86 -20.20 17.67
N ASP A 108 5.14 -19.36 16.70
CA ASP A 108 6.11 -18.29 16.70
C ASP A 108 7.40 -18.47 17.53
N SER A 109 8.46 -18.90 16.87
CA SER A 109 9.81 -18.78 17.42
C SER A 109 10.31 -17.34 17.27
N GLU A 110 10.17 -16.56 18.34
CA GLU A 110 10.99 -15.35 18.54
C GLU A 110 12.44 -15.79 18.78
N VAL A 111 13.32 -15.51 17.82
CA VAL A 111 14.76 -15.61 18.05
C VAL A 111 15.23 -14.28 18.63
N SER A 112 15.43 -14.23 19.94
CA SER A 112 16.11 -13.11 20.60
C SER A 112 17.62 -13.32 20.53
N VAL A 113 18.34 -12.47 19.79
CA VAL A 113 19.81 -12.43 19.73
C VAL A 113 20.26 -11.20 20.51
N SER A 114 20.95 -11.40 21.66
CA SER A 114 21.52 -10.32 22.43
C SER A 114 23.00 -10.11 21.99
N GLY A 115 23.28 -8.90 21.51
CA GLY A 115 24.63 -8.44 21.21
C GLY A 115 24.76 -7.75 19.86
N ASN A 116 24.83 -6.41 19.83
CA ASN A 116 25.02 -5.52 18.69
C ASN A 116 24.04 -5.76 17.52
N ASP A 117 22.77 -5.51 17.78
CA ASP A 117 21.70 -5.91 16.90
C ASP A 117 21.48 -4.91 15.78
N ILE A 118 21.81 -5.34 14.57
CA ILE A 118 21.03 -4.94 13.40
C ILE A 118 19.71 -5.69 13.53
N ALA A 119 18.64 -5.03 13.96
CA ALA A 119 17.31 -5.59 13.89
C ALA A 119 16.95 -5.78 12.41
N VAL A 120 17.16 -6.98 11.91
CA VAL A 120 16.54 -7.43 10.66
C VAL A 120 15.08 -7.63 11.00
N TYR A 121 14.27 -6.60 10.76
CA TYR A 121 12.82 -6.78 10.75
C TYR A 121 12.52 -7.76 9.62
N GLY A 122 12.28 -8.99 9.95
CA GLY A 122 11.76 -9.98 9.01
C GLY A 122 10.46 -9.43 8.43
N VAL A 123 10.44 -9.16 7.13
CA VAL A 123 9.22 -8.83 6.42
C VAL A 123 8.37 -10.09 6.46
N ALA A 124 7.35 -10.09 7.32
CA ALA A 124 6.40 -11.19 7.34
C ALA A 124 5.57 -11.11 6.06
N THR A 125 5.84 -12.04 5.14
CA THR A 125 5.03 -12.22 3.94
C THR A 125 3.91 -13.19 4.29
N THR A 126 2.67 -12.71 4.32
CA THR A 126 1.51 -13.54 4.60
C THR A 126 0.57 -13.49 3.40
N ALA A 127 0.23 -14.65 2.85
CA ALA A 127 -0.85 -14.75 1.88
C ALA A 127 -2.18 -14.54 2.61
N THR A 128 -2.92 -13.50 2.22
CA THR A 128 -4.22 -13.15 2.76
C THR A 128 -5.24 -13.18 1.62
N GLY A 129 -6.03 -14.23 1.55
CA GLY A 129 -6.88 -14.45 0.39
C GLY A 129 -6.05 -14.65 -0.88
N THR A 130 -6.27 -13.80 -1.87
CA THR A 130 -5.55 -13.82 -3.16
C THR A 130 -4.56 -12.65 -3.31
N LEU A 131 -4.21 -12.01 -2.19
CA LEU A 131 -3.16 -10.98 -2.09
C LEU A 131 -2.08 -11.43 -1.11
N THR A 132 -0.84 -11.09 -1.42
CA THR A 132 0.29 -11.15 -0.49
C THR A 132 0.44 -9.78 0.16
N VAL A 133 0.63 -9.77 1.48
CA VAL A 133 0.84 -8.54 2.25
C VAL A 133 2.21 -8.61 2.92
N GLU A 134 3.03 -7.59 2.67
CA GLU A 134 4.35 -7.43 3.27
C GLU A 134 4.39 -6.13 4.06
N GLY A 135 4.98 -6.13 5.22
CA GLY A 135 5.17 -4.90 6.00
C GLY A 135 5.15 -5.12 7.51
N ASN A 136 4.80 -4.07 8.27
CA ASN A 136 4.85 -4.11 9.71
C ASN A 136 3.76 -5.03 10.30
N ASN A 137 4.21 -6.01 11.07
CA ASN A 137 3.36 -7.03 11.68
C ASN A 137 2.30 -6.40 12.61
N GLY A 138 1.09 -6.96 12.60
CA GLY A 138 -0.03 -6.48 13.43
C GLY A 138 -0.73 -5.21 12.93
N SER A 139 -0.24 -4.57 11.85
CA SER A 139 -0.85 -3.38 11.27
C SER A 139 -2.00 -3.67 10.30
N TYR A 140 -2.36 -4.93 10.13
CA TYR A 140 -3.53 -5.37 9.37
C TYR A 140 -4.14 -6.63 9.99
N SER A 141 -5.33 -6.97 9.55
CA SER A 141 -6.00 -8.25 9.82
C SER A 141 -6.73 -8.71 8.56
N TYR A 142 -6.91 -10.01 8.41
CA TYR A 142 -7.64 -10.61 7.30
C TYR A 142 -8.90 -11.32 7.80
N ASP A 143 -10.02 -10.95 7.23
CA ASP A 143 -11.30 -11.61 7.42
C ASP A 143 -11.55 -12.56 6.24
N ALA A 144 -11.36 -13.85 6.47
CA ALA A 144 -11.49 -14.88 5.44
C ALA A 144 -12.97 -15.14 5.05
N GLU A 145 -13.94 -14.81 5.91
CA GLU A 145 -15.35 -14.97 5.61
C GLU A 145 -15.84 -13.92 4.61
N ASN A 146 -15.39 -12.67 4.79
CA ASN A 146 -15.77 -11.55 3.92
C ASN A 146 -14.72 -11.23 2.84
N ASP A 147 -13.59 -11.93 2.86
CA ASP A 147 -12.45 -11.74 1.95
C ASP A 147 -11.94 -10.28 1.95
N VAL A 148 -11.65 -9.76 3.15
CA VAL A 148 -11.25 -8.36 3.37
C VAL A 148 -9.99 -8.27 4.23
N ILE A 149 -9.00 -7.55 3.72
CA ILE A 149 -7.83 -7.13 4.48
C ILE A 149 -8.14 -5.78 5.11
N THR A 150 -8.20 -5.71 6.43
CA THR A 150 -8.39 -4.47 7.18
C THR A 150 -7.06 -3.88 7.59
N VAL A 151 -6.77 -2.68 7.10
CA VAL A 151 -5.55 -1.91 7.37
C VAL A 151 -5.77 -1.01 8.57
N LYS A 152 -4.86 -1.10 9.55
CA LYS A 152 -4.93 -0.37 10.82
C LYS A 152 -4.04 0.88 10.81
N ASN A 153 -4.21 1.70 11.82
CA ASN A 153 -3.40 2.91 11.98
C ASN A 153 -1.90 2.57 12.12
N GLY A 154 -1.05 3.37 11.44
CA GLY A 154 0.40 3.18 11.42
C GLY A 154 0.89 2.15 10.41
N ALA A 155 0.01 1.60 9.58
CA ALA A 155 0.37 0.61 8.57
C ALA A 155 1.32 1.17 7.51
N ASN A 156 2.34 0.36 7.15
CA ASN A 156 3.18 0.53 5.98
C ASN A 156 3.28 -0.83 5.31
N LEU A 157 2.42 -1.05 4.30
CA LEU A 157 2.18 -2.36 3.72
C LEU A 157 2.38 -2.33 2.21
N THR A 158 3.01 -3.38 1.69
CA THR A 158 3.09 -3.66 0.26
C THR A 158 2.14 -4.80 -0.08
N PHE A 159 1.35 -4.59 -1.12
CA PHE A 159 0.40 -5.56 -1.63
C PHE A 159 0.83 -6.05 -3.01
N HIS A 160 0.76 -7.37 -3.21
CA HIS A 160 0.96 -8.03 -4.50
C HIS A 160 -0.19 -9.01 -4.76
N SER A 161 -0.58 -9.19 -6.01
CA SER A 161 -1.42 -10.34 -6.35
C SER A 161 -0.60 -11.63 -6.25
N VAL A 162 -1.14 -12.69 -5.63
CA VAL A 162 -0.45 -13.99 -5.56
C VAL A 162 -0.34 -14.62 -6.95
N ASP A 163 0.57 -15.58 -7.12
CA ASP A 163 0.76 -16.31 -8.37
C ASP A 163 -0.56 -16.91 -8.88
N GLY A 164 -0.83 -16.71 -10.15
CA GLY A 164 -2.08 -17.09 -10.79
C GLY A 164 -3.17 -16.02 -10.78
N TYR A 165 -2.96 -14.91 -10.05
CA TYR A 165 -3.83 -13.75 -10.07
C TYR A 165 -3.13 -12.58 -10.76
N GLY A 166 -3.86 -11.85 -11.61
CA GLY A 166 -3.32 -10.77 -12.42
C GLY A 166 -4.43 -10.15 -13.29
N ALA A 167 -4.05 -9.54 -14.40
CA ALA A 167 -5.00 -8.87 -15.29
C ALA A 167 -6.08 -9.81 -15.87
N GLU A 168 -5.69 -11.05 -16.21
CA GLU A 168 -6.59 -12.05 -16.80
C GLU A 168 -7.44 -12.78 -15.74
N ASN A 169 -6.96 -12.85 -14.50
CA ASN A 169 -7.63 -13.49 -13.37
C ASN A 169 -7.47 -12.61 -12.13
N PRO A 170 -8.23 -11.51 -11.99
CA PRO A 170 -8.08 -10.58 -10.88
C PRO A 170 -8.58 -11.18 -9.55
N SER A 171 -7.97 -10.72 -8.46
CA SER A 171 -8.37 -11.00 -7.09
C SER A 171 -9.78 -10.46 -6.79
N GLN A 172 -10.47 -11.05 -5.84
CA GLN A 172 -11.68 -10.50 -5.21
C GLN A 172 -11.46 -10.09 -3.75
N THR A 173 -10.25 -10.29 -3.22
CA THR A 173 -9.87 -9.84 -1.87
C THR A 173 -9.81 -8.31 -1.85
N ARG A 174 -10.54 -7.70 -0.92
CA ARG A 174 -10.66 -6.24 -0.80
C ARG A 174 -9.70 -5.70 0.25
N ILE A 175 -9.33 -4.43 0.10
CA ILE A 175 -8.53 -3.67 1.07
C ILE A 175 -9.43 -2.61 1.70
N TYR A 176 -9.58 -2.63 3.02
CA TYR A 176 -10.34 -1.67 3.80
C TYR A 176 -9.42 -0.97 4.81
N VAL A 177 -9.37 0.35 4.78
CA VAL A 177 -8.60 1.16 5.72
C VAL A 177 -9.51 1.64 6.83
N GLU A 178 -9.18 1.29 8.07
CA GLU A 178 -9.95 1.68 9.26
C GLU A 178 -10.13 3.20 9.37
N LYS A 179 -11.19 3.59 10.06
CA LYS A 179 -11.49 5.00 10.31
C LYS A 179 -10.32 5.68 11.03
N ASP A 180 -9.96 6.87 10.54
CA ASP A 180 -8.92 7.74 11.06
C ASP A 180 -7.50 7.16 11.03
N ALA A 181 -7.32 6.02 10.38
CA ALA A 181 -6.01 5.40 10.20
C ALA A 181 -5.10 6.25 9.29
N LYS A 182 -3.85 6.40 9.71
CA LYS A 182 -2.75 6.90 8.88
C LYS A 182 -2.02 5.69 8.35
N ALA A 183 -1.97 5.54 7.03
CA ALA A 183 -1.40 4.35 6.41
C ALA A 183 -0.68 4.66 5.10
N THR A 184 0.35 3.89 4.81
CA THR A 184 1.01 3.83 3.50
C THR A 184 0.76 2.47 2.90
N LEU A 185 0.14 2.45 1.72
CA LEU A 185 -0.20 1.27 0.95
C LEU A 185 0.61 1.30 -0.35
N ILE A 186 1.53 0.37 -0.51
CA ILE A 186 2.31 0.21 -1.73
C ILE A 186 1.58 -0.85 -2.56
N LEU A 187 1.10 -0.48 -3.73
CA LEU A 187 0.48 -1.40 -4.68
C LEU A 187 1.51 -1.76 -5.74
N ASP A 188 1.87 -3.04 -5.84
CA ASP A 188 2.88 -3.54 -6.77
C ASP A 188 2.36 -4.79 -7.48
N GLY A 189 1.78 -4.61 -8.67
CA GLY A 189 1.15 -5.69 -9.42
C GLY A 189 -0.19 -6.16 -8.81
N VAL A 190 -0.98 -5.24 -8.27
CA VAL A 190 -2.27 -5.55 -7.63
C VAL A 190 -3.41 -5.45 -8.62
N TYR A 191 -4.14 -6.55 -8.78
CA TYR A 191 -5.31 -6.64 -9.67
C TYR A 191 -6.52 -7.13 -8.86
N ILE A 192 -7.49 -6.25 -8.62
CA ILE A 192 -8.70 -6.56 -7.86
C ILE A 192 -9.93 -6.19 -8.70
N ASN A 193 -10.84 -7.15 -8.86
CA ASN A 193 -12.11 -6.95 -9.54
C ASN A 193 -13.26 -7.45 -8.68
N VAL A 194 -14.05 -6.55 -8.16
CA VAL A 194 -15.25 -6.82 -7.35
C VAL A 194 -16.52 -6.29 -8.02
N SER A 195 -16.52 -6.28 -9.36
CA SER A 195 -17.65 -5.76 -10.16
C SER A 195 -18.96 -6.52 -9.95
N ASP A 196 -18.90 -7.72 -9.43
CA ASP A 196 -20.02 -8.59 -9.04
C ASP A 196 -20.54 -8.31 -7.62
N LYS A 197 -19.84 -7.47 -6.84
CA LYS A 197 -20.19 -7.08 -5.46
C LYS A 197 -20.62 -5.60 -5.44
N ALA A 198 -21.42 -5.19 -4.46
CA ALA A 198 -21.70 -3.76 -4.22
C ALA A 198 -20.61 -3.16 -3.32
N ALA A 199 -19.36 -3.19 -3.77
CA ALA A 199 -18.18 -2.88 -2.95
C ALA A 199 -17.06 -2.22 -3.74
N SER A 200 -16.15 -1.56 -3.03
CA SER A 200 -14.89 -1.03 -3.56
C SER A 200 -13.75 -2.03 -3.34
N PRO A 201 -12.82 -2.16 -4.30
CA PRO A 201 -11.61 -2.97 -4.12
C PRO A 201 -10.64 -2.37 -3.08
N LEU A 202 -10.55 -1.03 -3.00
CA LEU A 202 -9.82 -0.31 -1.97
C LEU A 202 -10.71 0.79 -1.39
N GLU A 203 -11.06 0.65 -0.12
CA GLU A 203 -11.98 1.55 0.57
C GLU A 203 -11.33 2.16 1.81
N ILE A 204 -11.41 3.47 1.93
CA ILE A 204 -11.08 4.20 3.15
C ILE A 204 -12.40 4.45 3.89
N ALA A 205 -12.44 4.16 5.17
CA ALA A 205 -13.64 4.35 6.00
C ALA A 205 -14.27 5.72 5.80
N GLU A 206 -15.59 5.76 5.73
CA GLU A 206 -16.36 7.00 5.50
C GLU A 206 -16.06 8.03 6.59
N ASP A 207 -15.94 9.30 6.18
CA ASP A 207 -15.62 10.44 7.04
C ASP A 207 -14.39 10.22 7.92
N SER A 208 -13.39 9.54 7.35
CA SER A 208 -12.07 9.36 7.98
C SER A 208 -11.28 10.67 7.97
N THR A 209 -10.65 10.98 9.09
CA THR A 209 -9.69 12.09 9.24
C THR A 209 -8.24 11.65 9.04
N GLY A 210 -8.01 10.35 8.82
CA GLY A 210 -6.68 9.79 8.58
C GLY A 210 -6.08 10.18 7.24
N ALA A 211 -4.76 10.15 7.16
CA ALA A 211 -4.02 10.36 5.91
C ALA A 211 -3.60 9.00 5.33
N VAL A 212 -4.11 8.68 4.15
CA VAL A 212 -3.80 7.45 3.43
C VAL A 212 -2.95 7.78 2.21
N SER A 213 -1.77 7.17 2.12
CA SER A 213 -0.88 7.27 0.99
C SER A 213 -0.90 5.96 0.18
N VAL A 214 -1.22 6.04 -1.10
CA VAL A 214 -1.13 4.94 -2.06
C VAL A 214 0.08 5.19 -2.95
N VAL A 215 1.08 4.32 -2.85
CA VAL A 215 2.31 4.40 -3.63
C VAL A 215 2.27 3.34 -4.73
N LEU A 216 2.31 3.78 -5.97
CA LEU A 216 2.21 2.91 -7.14
C LEU A 216 3.59 2.38 -7.55
N LYS A 217 3.69 1.06 -7.66
CA LYS A 217 4.76 0.32 -8.33
C LYS A 217 4.13 -0.63 -9.32
N GLY A 218 4.88 -1.04 -10.34
CA GLY A 218 4.35 -1.94 -11.37
C GLY A 218 3.03 -1.48 -11.97
N SER A 219 2.20 -2.40 -12.42
CA SER A 219 0.89 -2.14 -13.01
C SER A 219 -0.22 -2.64 -12.10
N ASN A 220 -1.20 -1.80 -11.81
CA ASN A 220 -2.29 -2.09 -10.88
C ASN A 220 -3.65 -1.81 -11.54
N ALA A 221 -4.64 -2.64 -11.23
CA ALA A 221 -6.02 -2.43 -11.69
C ALA A 221 -7.03 -2.71 -10.58
N LEU A 222 -7.92 -1.75 -10.35
CA LEU A 222 -8.93 -1.78 -9.30
C LEU A 222 -10.30 -1.52 -9.93
N THR A 223 -11.16 -2.54 -9.97
CA THR A 223 -12.51 -2.46 -10.55
C THR A 223 -13.56 -2.65 -9.46
N ALA A 224 -14.39 -1.65 -9.29
CA ALA A 224 -15.45 -1.62 -8.28
C ALA A 224 -16.78 -2.22 -8.78
N GLY A 225 -17.59 -2.63 -7.80
CA GLY A 225 -18.97 -3.00 -8.05
C GLY A 225 -19.96 -1.83 -7.99
N GLU A 226 -21.24 -2.12 -8.21
CA GLU A 226 -22.29 -1.10 -8.28
C GLU A 226 -22.27 -0.19 -7.05
N LYS A 227 -22.40 1.12 -7.28
CA LYS A 227 -22.42 2.20 -6.28
C LYS A 227 -21.08 2.49 -5.57
N ALA A 228 -20.00 1.80 -5.92
CA ALA A 228 -18.69 1.99 -5.30
C ALA A 228 -17.66 2.57 -6.25
N ALA A 229 -16.62 3.20 -5.71
CA ALA A 229 -15.49 3.74 -6.47
C ALA A 229 -14.33 2.74 -6.58
N GLY A 230 -13.51 2.86 -7.62
CA GLY A 230 -12.31 2.04 -7.80
C GLY A 230 -11.29 2.20 -6.69
N ILE A 231 -11.05 3.44 -6.22
CA ILE A 231 -10.51 3.75 -4.90
C ILE A 231 -11.55 4.62 -4.20
N GLN A 232 -12.10 4.15 -3.09
CA GLN A 232 -13.20 4.82 -2.42
C GLN A 232 -12.76 5.62 -1.21
N LYS A 233 -13.05 6.91 -1.23
CA LYS A 233 -12.95 7.83 -0.11
C LYS A 233 -14.21 8.67 -0.05
N ASN A 234 -15.16 8.21 0.74
CA ASN A 234 -16.42 8.90 0.97
C ASN A 234 -16.27 9.99 2.03
N GLY A 235 -16.98 11.10 1.84
CA GLY A 235 -17.12 12.14 2.83
C GLY A 235 -16.25 13.37 2.59
N THR A 236 -16.46 14.38 3.44
CA THR A 236 -15.80 15.68 3.39
C THR A 236 -14.86 15.93 4.56
N ALA A 237 -14.70 14.97 5.45
CA ALA A 237 -13.75 15.07 6.57
C ALA A 237 -12.31 15.30 6.07
N ASP A 238 -11.48 15.89 6.92
CA ASP A 238 -10.14 16.42 6.59
C ASP A 238 -9.09 15.35 6.21
N GLY A 239 -9.41 14.07 6.36
CA GLY A 239 -8.53 12.98 5.94
C GLY A 239 -8.19 13.04 4.45
N THR A 240 -6.97 12.66 4.11
CA THR A 240 -6.44 12.79 2.75
C THR A 240 -6.21 11.43 2.10
N LEU A 241 -6.44 11.36 0.79
CA LEU A 241 -5.95 10.30 -0.08
C LEU A 241 -4.86 10.89 -0.98
N THR A 242 -3.63 10.39 -0.85
CA THR A 242 -2.52 10.80 -1.71
C THR A 242 -2.10 9.63 -2.59
N ILE A 243 -1.99 9.83 -3.90
CA ILE A 243 -1.51 8.86 -4.88
C ILE A 243 -0.18 9.35 -5.44
N SER A 244 0.84 8.49 -5.39
CA SER A 244 2.22 8.80 -5.80
C SER A 244 2.92 7.55 -6.36
N GLY A 245 4.21 7.68 -6.66
CA GLY A 245 5.04 6.57 -7.16
C GLY A 245 5.30 6.67 -8.64
N SER A 246 5.87 5.61 -9.23
CA SER A 246 6.23 5.54 -10.65
C SER A 246 5.44 4.48 -11.43
N GLY A 247 4.62 3.69 -10.73
CA GLY A 247 3.80 2.64 -11.34
C GLY A 247 2.53 3.17 -12.01
N ALA A 248 1.77 2.26 -12.59
CA ALA A 248 0.49 2.54 -13.25
C ALA A 248 -0.69 2.06 -12.39
N LEU A 249 -1.80 2.80 -12.48
CA LEU A 249 -3.08 2.46 -11.87
C LEU A 249 -4.21 2.66 -12.87
N THR A 250 -5.01 1.61 -13.07
CA THR A 250 -6.32 1.71 -13.71
C THR A 250 -7.40 1.56 -12.64
N ALA A 251 -8.15 2.62 -12.39
CA ALA A 251 -9.24 2.64 -11.42
C ALA A 251 -10.58 2.80 -12.13
N GLN A 252 -11.43 1.78 -12.03
CA GLN A 252 -12.75 1.73 -12.64
C GLN A 252 -13.83 1.80 -11.57
N GLY A 253 -14.63 2.84 -11.58
CA GLY A 253 -15.83 2.94 -10.75
C GLY A 253 -16.93 1.98 -11.21
N GLY A 254 -17.68 1.45 -10.26
CA GLY A 254 -18.91 0.72 -10.55
C GLY A 254 -20.00 1.66 -11.09
N LYS A 255 -21.16 1.13 -11.41
CA LYS A 255 -22.21 1.82 -12.19
C LYS A 255 -22.52 3.25 -11.76
N TYR A 256 -22.41 3.59 -10.49
CA TYR A 256 -22.72 4.93 -9.97
C TYR A 256 -21.54 5.54 -9.17
N GLY A 257 -20.40 4.89 -9.14
CA GLY A 257 -19.22 5.35 -8.42
C GLY A 257 -18.26 6.14 -9.29
N ALA A 258 -17.39 6.89 -8.66
CA ALA A 258 -16.22 7.51 -9.29
C ALA A 258 -15.14 6.46 -9.63
N GLY A 259 -14.24 6.78 -10.55
CA GLY A 259 -13.02 5.98 -10.73
C GLY A 259 -12.16 6.03 -9.45
N ILE A 260 -11.85 7.23 -8.99
CA ILE A 260 -11.17 7.52 -7.72
C ILE A 260 -11.98 8.59 -6.99
N GLY A 261 -12.44 8.30 -5.78
CA GLY A 261 -13.20 9.26 -4.98
C GLY A 261 -14.37 8.63 -4.26
N SER A 262 -15.61 8.98 -4.57
CA SER A 262 -16.73 8.49 -3.79
C SER A 262 -17.66 7.54 -4.53
N GLY A 263 -18.41 6.80 -3.73
CA GLY A 263 -19.54 6.00 -4.20
C GLY A 263 -20.79 6.87 -4.46
N TYR A 264 -21.89 6.19 -4.73
CA TYR A 264 -23.21 6.77 -5.00
C TYR A 264 -23.70 7.67 -3.86
N GLU A 265 -24.20 8.88 -4.18
CA GLU A 265 -24.72 9.88 -3.24
C GLU A 265 -23.71 10.33 -2.16
N LYS A 266 -22.42 10.15 -2.40
CA LYS A 266 -21.37 10.55 -1.47
C LYS A 266 -20.44 11.59 -2.11
N ALA A 267 -19.95 12.52 -1.30
CA ALA A 267 -18.92 13.46 -1.73
C ALA A 267 -17.54 12.79 -1.75
N GLY A 268 -16.72 13.10 -2.77
CA GLY A 268 -15.32 12.72 -2.85
C GLY A 268 -14.42 13.94 -2.71
N SER A 269 -13.63 14.00 -1.65
CA SER A 269 -12.81 15.18 -1.34
C SER A 269 -11.42 14.85 -0.84
N ASN A 270 -10.55 15.86 -0.81
CA ASN A 270 -9.18 15.78 -0.29
C ASN A 270 -8.35 14.69 -0.98
N ILE A 271 -8.37 14.69 -2.31
CA ILE A 271 -7.64 13.74 -3.16
C ILE A 271 -6.45 14.47 -3.77
N SER A 272 -5.24 13.92 -3.61
CA SER A 272 -4.00 14.45 -4.15
C SER A 272 -3.29 13.43 -5.03
N ILE A 273 -2.87 13.82 -6.23
CA ILE A 273 -2.05 13.00 -7.12
C ILE A 273 -0.75 13.74 -7.40
N SER A 274 0.36 13.11 -7.04
CA SER A 274 1.70 13.69 -7.19
C SER A 274 2.64 12.88 -8.10
N GLY A 275 2.22 11.69 -8.56
CA GLY A 275 3.03 10.83 -9.42
C GLY A 275 2.23 9.64 -9.95
N GLY A 276 2.92 8.79 -10.73
CA GLY A 276 2.36 7.61 -11.36
C GLY A 276 1.66 7.89 -12.70
N GLU A 277 1.27 6.81 -13.36
CA GLU A 277 0.38 6.82 -14.53
C GLU A 277 -1.03 6.39 -14.07
N VAL A 278 -1.92 7.34 -13.92
CA VAL A 278 -3.25 7.12 -13.34
C VAL A 278 -4.32 7.23 -14.43
N THR A 279 -5.03 6.13 -14.66
CA THR A 279 -6.24 6.10 -15.50
C THR A 279 -7.45 5.88 -14.61
N ALA A 280 -8.37 6.85 -14.55
CA ALA A 280 -9.56 6.78 -13.71
C ALA A 280 -10.83 6.97 -14.54
N THR A 281 -11.72 5.99 -14.47
CA THR A 281 -13.00 6.02 -15.23
C THR A 281 -14.18 5.92 -14.27
N GLY A 282 -15.07 6.90 -14.30
CA GLY A 282 -16.32 6.88 -13.55
C GLY A 282 -17.37 5.99 -14.17
N GLY A 283 -18.22 5.39 -13.35
CA GLY A 283 -19.44 4.72 -13.79
C GLY A 283 -20.52 5.73 -14.21
N TYR A 284 -21.71 5.25 -14.55
CA TYR A 284 -22.83 6.13 -14.94
C TYR A 284 -23.08 7.22 -13.89
N GLY A 285 -22.98 8.45 -14.27
CA GLY A 285 -23.15 9.61 -13.37
C GLY A 285 -21.95 9.93 -12.48
N GLY A 286 -20.96 9.06 -12.36
CA GLY A 286 -19.76 9.28 -11.56
C GLY A 286 -18.66 10.03 -12.30
N ALA A 287 -17.85 10.78 -11.57
CA ALA A 287 -16.65 11.43 -12.10
C ALA A 287 -15.52 10.41 -12.34
N GLY A 288 -14.57 10.72 -13.25
CA GLY A 288 -13.32 9.98 -13.29
C GLY A 288 -12.58 10.08 -11.97
N ILE A 289 -12.34 11.30 -11.48
CA ILE A 289 -11.81 11.58 -10.14
C ILE A 289 -12.73 12.57 -9.43
N GLY A 290 -13.21 12.20 -8.24
CA GLY A 290 -14.03 13.04 -7.37
C GLY A 290 -15.34 12.42 -6.94
N GLY A 291 -16.50 13.03 -7.27
CA GLY A 291 -17.80 12.57 -6.80
C GLY A 291 -18.37 11.39 -7.58
N GLY A 292 -19.03 10.44 -6.90
CA GLY A 292 -19.93 9.50 -7.52
C GLY A 292 -21.21 10.18 -8.02
N MET A 293 -22.14 9.44 -8.62
CA MET A 293 -23.44 9.99 -9.04
C MET A 293 -24.16 10.62 -7.86
N TYR A 294 -24.59 11.89 -8.00
CA TYR A 294 -25.14 12.75 -6.95
C TYR A 294 -24.13 13.04 -5.80
N GLY A 295 -22.84 12.97 -6.09
CA GLY A 295 -21.76 13.30 -5.16
C GLY A 295 -20.94 14.49 -5.66
N ALA A 296 -20.65 15.44 -4.77
CA ALA A 296 -19.76 16.55 -5.07
C ALA A 296 -18.30 16.09 -5.06
N GLY A 297 -17.49 16.64 -5.97
CA GLY A 297 -16.04 16.51 -5.98
C GLY A 297 -15.38 17.80 -5.52
N SER A 298 -14.55 17.75 -4.49
CA SER A 298 -13.92 18.96 -3.96
C SER A 298 -12.50 18.72 -3.46
N SER A 299 -11.71 19.79 -3.35
CA SER A 299 -10.33 19.72 -2.81
C SER A 299 -9.48 18.66 -3.52
N ILE A 300 -9.47 18.70 -4.86
CA ILE A 300 -8.70 17.77 -5.70
C ILE A 300 -7.44 18.50 -6.16
N THR A 301 -6.28 17.91 -5.90
CA THR A 301 -4.98 18.49 -6.28
C THR A 301 -4.21 17.52 -7.16
N ILE A 302 -3.71 18.01 -8.30
CA ILE A 302 -2.78 17.27 -9.17
C ILE A 302 -1.51 18.10 -9.30
N SER A 303 -0.39 17.54 -8.81
CA SER A 303 0.91 18.21 -8.83
C SER A 303 1.96 17.48 -9.67
N GLY A 304 1.66 16.26 -10.15
CA GLY A 304 2.59 15.46 -10.95
C GLY A 304 1.91 14.23 -11.54
N GLY A 305 2.71 13.40 -12.24
CA GLY A 305 2.26 12.19 -12.89
C GLY A 305 1.59 12.41 -14.25
N THR A 306 1.12 11.32 -14.84
CA THR A 306 0.26 11.31 -16.04
C THR A 306 -1.13 10.85 -15.62
N VAL A 307 -2.10 11.73 -15.71
CA VAL A 307 -3.47 11.49 -15.22
C VAL A 307 -4.45 11.56 -16.37
N THR A 308 -5.05 10.42 -16.69
CA THR A 308 -6.11 10.30 -17.72
C THR A 308 -7.43 9.97 -17.04
N THR A 309 -8.42 10.83 -17.22
CA THR A 309 -9.73 10.64 -16.59
C THR A 309 -10.87 10.67 -17.58
N THR A 310 -11.88 9.83 -17.32
CA THR A 310 -13.13 9.83 -18.09
C THR A 310 -14.30 9.80 -17.10
N GLY A 311 -15.16 10.80 -17.18
CA GLY A 311 -16.43 10.80 -16.45
C GLY A 311 -17.45 9.88 -17.11
N GLY A 312 -18.30 9.27 -16.30
CA GLY A 312 -19.48 8.56 -16.79
C GLY A 312 -20.54 9.52 -17.32
N ASN A 313 -21.63 9.00 -17.86
CA ASN A 313 -22.71 9.83 -18.42
C ASN A 313 -23.23 10.84 -17.36
N GLY A 314 -22.97 12.11 -17.58
CA GLY A 314 -23.31 13.21 -16.67
C GLY A 314 -22.26 13.50 -15.59
N GLY A 315 -21.21 12.72 -15.47
CA GLY A 315 -20.09 12.98 -14.56
C GLY A 315 -18.96 13.76 -15.21
N ALA A 316 -18.21 14.52 -14.42
CA ALA A 316 -17.02 15.23 -14.87
C ALA A 316 -15.83 14.26 -15.08
N GLY A 317 -14.85 14.64 -15.90
CA GLY A 317 -13.56 13.93 -15.93
C GLY A 317 -12.87 14.05 -14.57
N ILE A 318 -12.68 15.28 -14.08
CA ILE A 318 -12.21 15.60 -12.73
C ILE A 318 -13.22 16.56 -12.10
N GLY A 319 -13.78 16.18 -10.94
CA GLY A 319 -14.74 17.02 -10.23
C GLY A 319 -15.95 16.24 -9.75
N SER A 320 -17.15 16.64 -10.12
CA SER A 320 -18.37 16.11 -9.54
C SER A 320 -19.10 15.10 -10.40
N GLY A 321 -19.90 14.30 -9.73
CA GLY A 321 -20.87 13.46 -10.39
C GLY A 321 -22.10 14.24 -10.90
N TYR A 322 -23.05 13.48 -11.40
CA TYR A 322 -24.29 13.96 -11.99
C TYR A 322 -25.06 14.88 -11.03
N HIS A 323 -25.47 16.08 -11.51
CA HIS A 323 -26.19 17.15 -10.81
C HIS A 323 -25.43 17.86 -9.68
N GLU A 324 -24.13 17.64 -9.55
CA GLU A 324 -23.35 18.24 -8.46
C GLU A 324 -22.31 19.23 -8.99
N SER A 325 -22.03 20.24 -8.16
CA SER A 325 -21.02 21.26 -8.43
C SER A 325 -19.68 20.88 -7.80
N ALA A 326 -18.60 21.08 -8.56
CA ALA A 326 -17.25 20.86 -8.08
C ALA A 326 -16.64 22.14 -7.48
N SER A 327 -15.69 21.97 -6.55
CA SER A 327 -15.00 23.12 -5.98
C SER A 327 -13.54 22.81 -5.60
N ASN A 328 -12.70 23.87 -5.59
CA ASN A 328 -11.31 23.78 -5.12
C ASN A 328 -10.48 22.72 -5.86
N ILE A 329 -10.48 22.76 -7.19
CA ILE A 329 -9.64 21.89 -8.00
C ILE A 329 -8.35 22.64 -8.38
N THR A 330 -7.19 22.07 -8.03
CA THR A 330 -5.90 22.69 -8.32
C THR A 330 -5.04 21.75 -9.16
N ILE A 331 -4.53 22.23 -10.30
CA ILE A 331 -3.54 21.53 -11.11
C ILE A 331 -2.29 22.42 -11.17
N SER A 332 -1.20 21.93 -10.61
CA SER A 332 0.07 22.65 -10.55
C SER A 332 1.20 21.97 -11.30
N GLY A 333 1.01 20.75 -11.82
CA GLY A 333 2.01 19.99 -12.54
C GLY A 333 1.42 18.72 -13.19
N GLY A 334 2.31 17.94 -13.83
CA GLY A 334 1.95 16.70 -14.51
C GLY A 334 1.35 16.89 -15.91
N THR A 335 0.94 15.77 -16.52
CA THR A 335 0.17 15.72 -17.77
C THR A 335 -1.22 15.24 -17.43
N VAL A 336 -2.22 16.06 -17.68
CA VAL A 336 -3.62 15.78 -17.31
C VAL A 336 -4.49 15.78 -18.58
N ILE A 337 -5.16 14.65 -18.83
CA ILE A 337 -6.15 14.47 -19.88
C ILE A 337 -7.48 14.16 -19.20
N ALA A 338 -8.36 15.14 -19.15
CA ALA A 338 -9.65 15.04 -18.47
C ALA A 338 -10.78 15.12 -19.48
N LYS A 339 -11.56 14.02 -19.58
CA LYS A 339 -12.72 13.95 -20.48
C LYS A 339 -13.99 13.84 -19.66
N GLY A 340 -14.90 14.80 -19.84
CA GLY A 340 -16.23 14.72 -19.27
C GLY A 340 -17.08 13.65 -19.95
N GLY A 341 -18.00 13.05 -19.21
CA GLY A 341 -19.06 12.23 -19.78
C GLY A 341 -20.11 13.10 -20.51
N TYR A 342 -21.10 12.47 -21.12
CA TYR A 342 -22.18 13.20 -21.81
C TYR A 342 -22.84 14.22 -20.84
N ASN A 343 -22.79 15.50 -21.18
CA ASN A 343 -23.19 16.65 -20.34
C ASN A 343 -22.34 16.90 -19.06
N GLY A 344 -21.18 16.28 -18.87
CA GLY A 344 -20.25 16.57 -17.79
C GLY A 344 -19.06 17.38 -18.28
N ALA A 345 -18.50 18.24 -17.43
CA ALA A 345 -17.30 19.01 -17.74
C ALA A 345 -16.06 18.10 -17.83
N GLY A 346 -15.06 18.50 -18.62
CA GLY A 346 -13.74 17.87 -18.56
C GLY A 346 -13.16 17.99 -17.15
N ILE A 347 -13.10 19.23 -16.63
CA ILE A 347 -12.74 19.55 -15.26
C ILE A 347 -13.80 20.49 -14.68
N GLY A 348 -14.51 20.09 -13.63
CA GLY A 348 -15.54 20.93 -13.02
C GLY A 348 -16.79 20.17 -12.62
N GLY A 349 -17.96 20.77 -12.90
CA GLY A 349 -19.25 20.21 -12.51
C GLY A 349 -19.67 19.01 -13.36
N GLY A 350 -20.50 18.15 -12.77
CA GLY A 350 -21.30 17.20 -13.54
C GLY A 350 -22.43 17.88 -14.30
N LYS A 351 -23.33 17.12 -14.94
CA LYS A 351 -24.49 17.66 -15.64
C LYS A 351 -25.26 18.60 -14.74
N SER A 352 -25.48 19.84 -15.18
CA SER A 352 -26.17 20.90 -14.46
C SER A 352 -25.44 21.40 -13.17
N GLY A 353 -24.25 20.93 -12.90
CA GLY A 353 -23.39 21.44 -11.83
C GLY A 353 -22.39 22.46 -12.38
N ALA A 354 -21.85 23.30 -11.52
CA ALA A 354 -20.82 24.30 -11.84
C ALA A 354 -19.45 23.86 -11.33
N GLY A 355 -18.38 24.31 -11.98
CA GLY A 355 -17.03 24.22 -11.47
C GLY A 355 -16.63 25.52 -10.78
N ASN A 356 -16.37 25.47 -9.47
CA ASN A 356 -16.03 26.63 -8.67
C ASN A 356 -14.56 26.55 -8.22
N ASN A 357 -13.85 27.70 -8.24
CA ASN A 357 -12.47 27.78 -7.77
C ASN A 357 -11.54 26.73 -8.40
N ILE A 358 -11.52 26.67 -9.72
CA ILE A 358 -10.62 25.81 -10.49
C ILE A 358 -9.36 26.63 -10.82
N ARG A 359 -8.20 26.13 -10.37
CA ARG A 359 -6.91 26.77 -10.57
C ARG A 359 -5.97 25.86 -11.34
N ILE A 360 -5.49 26.31 -12.48
CA ILE A 360 -4.43 25.64 -13.24
C ILE A 360 -3.22 26.59 -13.25
N SER A 361 -2.15 26.19 -12.61
CA SER A 361 -0.92 27.01 -12.49
C SER A 361 0.32 26.35 -13.10
N GLY A 362 0.20 25.13 -13.59
CA GLY A 362 1.30 24.39 -14.23
C GLY A 362 0.83 23.09 -14.85
N GLY A 363 1.76 22.37 -15.47
CA GLY A 363 1.49 21.12 -16.18
C GLY A 363 0.97 21.30 -17.60
N THR A 364 0.72 20.16 -18.27
CA THR A 364 0.07 20.11 -19.58
C THR A 364 -1.34 19.58 -19.37
N VAL A 365 -2.37 20.39 -19.62
CA VAL A 365 -3.76 20.07 -19.33
C VAL A 365 -4.59 20.08 -20.61
N THR A 366 -5.23 18.96 -20.89
CA THR A 366 -6.26 18.81 -21.93
C THR A 366 -7.57 18.46 -21.26
N ALA A 367 -8.49 19.41 -21.24
CA ALA A 367 -9.83 19.21 -20.70
C ALA A 367 -10.84 19.19 -21.85
N THR A 368 -11.47 18.05 -22.07
CA THR A 368 -12.45 17.85 -23.14
C THR A 368 -13.83 17.70 -22.52
N GLU A 369 -14.75 18.50 -23.01
CA GLU A 369 -16.15 18.45 -22.61
C GLU A 369 -16.85 17.17 -23.10
N GLY A 370 -17.90 16.78 -22.40
CA GLY A 370 -19.00 15.99 -22.96
C GLY A 370 -19.87 16.84 -23.91
N SER A 371 -20.82 16.21 -24.57
CA SER A 371 -21.69 16.88 -25.59
C SER A 371 -22.56 17.94 -24.99
N ARG A 372 -22.35 19.07 -24.60
CA ARG A 372 -23.13 20.18 -24.03
C ARG A 372 -22.62 20.57 -22.64
N ALA A 373 -21.35 20.45 -22.40
CA ALA A 373 -20.70 20.88 -21.18
C ALA A 373 -19.50 21.77 -21.52
N ALA A 374 -18.82 22.28 -20.53
CA ALA A 374 -17.56 23.01 -20.72
C ALA A 374 -16.36 22.07 -20.63
N GLY A 375 -15.28 22.39 -21.33
CA GLY A 375 -13.99 21.74 -21.10
C GLY A 375 -13.56 21.95 -19.63
N ILE A 376 -13.69 23.20 -19.13
CA ILE A 376 -13.45 23.59 -17.73
C ILE A 376 -14.62 24.47 -17.29
N GLY A 377 -15.29 24.09 -16.16
CA GLY A 377 -16.40 24.89 -15.65
C GLY A 377 -17.49 24.14 -14.86
#